data_745b5be7f768363ba0541d480f244f55
#
_entry.id   745b5be7f768363ba0541d480f244f55
#
_cell.length_a   1.000
_cell.length_b   1.000
_cell.length_c   1.000
_cell.angle_alpha   90.00
_cell.angle_beta   90.00
_cell.angle_gamma   90.00
#
_symmetry.space_group_name_H-M   'P 1'
#
loop_
_entity.id
_entity.type
_entity.pdbx_description
1 polymer ?
#
loop_
_entity_poly.entity_id
_entity_poly.type
_entity_poly.pdbx_seq_one_letter_code
_entity_poly.pdbx_strand_id
1 'polypeptide(L)'
;RASNPNSQTGPTIGGQVTLVISMHGRALWPAQQMKLTHWNRLADENGFIVVYPAGTDFPRKWETFDLGPDLERDVRFISELIDMLQSAYNIDPARIYANGLSNGGGMAFVLSCNLSERIAAVAMVAPAQSLPSGWCANTRPVPMITFQGDADPIVLYDGGSMGGPFNPARLVFPAVQGWVAAWAQR
;
A
#
# COMPACT_ATOMS: atom_id res chain seq x y z
N ARG A 1 4.89 15.72 49.90
CA ARG A 1 3.89 15.41 48.86
C ARG A 1 4.61 15.36 47.52
N ALA A 2 4.85 14.19 47.03
CA ALA A 2 5.47 13.98 45.73
C ALA A 2 4.39 14.09 44.65
N SER A 3 4.58 15.00 43.69
CA SER A 3 3.78 15.13 42.47
C SER A 3 4.20 14.04 41.50
N ASN A 4 3.24 13.24 41.06
CA ASN A 4 3.41 12.18 40.09
C ASN A 4 3.49 12.81 38.67
N PRO A 5 4.61 12.64 37.92
CA PRO A 5 4.79 13.30 36.60
C PRO A 5 4.30 12.47 35.43
N ASN A 6 3.38 11.52 35.60
CA ASN A 6 2.96 10.60 34.52
C ASN A 6 1.45 10.70 34.22
N SER A 7 0.95 11.91 33.94
CA SER A 7 -0.33 12.08 33.23
C SER A 7 -0.08 12.70 31.86
N GLN A 8 0.55 11.97 30.97
CA GLN A 8 0.38 12.23 29.54
C GLN A 8 -0.98 11.68 29.12
N THR A 9 -2.02 12.47 29.35
CA THR A 9 -3.27 12.30 28.63
C THR A 9 -3.00 12.76 27.20
N GLY A 10 -2.61 11.81 26.34
CA GLY A 10 -2.72 12.01 24.92
C GLY A 10 -4.18 12.40 24.58
N PRO A 11 -4.43 13.09 23.45
CA PRO A 11 -5.77 13.51 23.08
C PRO A 11 -6.68 12.28 23.08
N THR A 12 -7.72 12.30 23.92
CA THR A 12 -8.77 11.28 23.92
C THR A 12 -9.54 11.49 22.62
N ILE A 13 -9.18 10.74 21.59
CA ILE A 13 -9.89 10.76 20.32
C ILE A 13 -11.20 10.01 20.57
N GLY A 14 -12.24 10.74 20.96
CA GLY A 14 -13.58 10.21 21.23
C GLY A 14 -14.35 9.76 19.98
N GLY A 15 -13.73 9.81 18.79
CA GLY A 15 -14.32 9.44 17.50
C GLY A 15 -13.55 8.32 16.81
N GLN A 16 -14.14 7.75 15.78
CA GLN A 16 -13.45 6.79 14.90
C GLN A 16 -12.36 7.49 14.09
N VAL A 17 -11.19 6.84 13.97
CA VAL A 17 -10.02 7.39 13.29
C VAL A 17 -9.77 6.69 11.94
N THR A 18 -9.16 7.41 11.02
CA THR A 18 -8.69 6.91 9.73
C THR A 18 -7.43 6.04 9.93
N LEU A 19 -7.30 4.97 9.15
CA LEU A 19 -6.08 4.18 9.03
C LEU A 19 -5.46 4.36 7.64
N VAL A 20 -4.16 4.64 7.60
CA VAL A 20 -3.34 4.65 6.38
C VAL A 20 -2.29 3.56 6.47
N ILE A 21 -2.25 2.66 5.49
CA ILE A 21 -1.25 1.60 5.36
C ILE A 21 -0.26 2.04 4.28
N SER A 22 0.99 2.32 4.64
CA SER A 22 2.01 2.84 3.72
C SER A 22 3.12 1.81 3.50
N MET A 23 3.19 1.27 2.28
CA MET A 23 4.01 0.12 1.91
C MET A 23 5.28 0.54 1.16
N HIS A 24 6.42 -0.01 1.61
CA HIS A 24 7.74 0.26 1.04
C HIS A 24 7.95 -0.40 -0.33
N GLY A 25 8.87 0.16 -1.13
CA GLY A 25 9.35 -0.46 -2.37
C GLY A 25 10.22 -1.69 -2.13
N ARG A 26 10.53 -2.43 -3.21
CA ARG A 26 11.42 -3.60 -3.16
C ARG A 26 12.77 -3.22 -2.56
N ALA A 27 13.32 -4.09 -1.73
CA ALA A 27 14.60 -3.93 -1.01
C ALA A 27 14.65 -2.72 -0.05
N LEU A 28 13.50 -2.10 0.24
CA LEU A 28 13.38 -1.04 1.23
C LEU A 28 12.80 -1.59 2.56
N TRP A 29 12.81 -0.75 3.58
CA TRP A 29 12.34 -1.07 4.92
C TRP A 29 11.25 -0.08 5.37
N PRO A 30 10.39 -0.46 6.32
CA PRO A 30 9.38 0.44 6.88
C PRO A 30 9.92 1.79 7.32
N ALA A 31 11.09 1.80 7.97
CA ALA A 31 11.73 3.05 8.42
C ALA A 31 12.14 3.97 7.25
N GLN A 32 12.53 3.40 6.10
CA GLN A 32 12.83 4.18 4.90
C GLN A 32 11.56 4.74 4.27
N GLN A 33 10.48 3.95 4.22
CA GLN A 33 9.17 4.41 3.76
C GLN A 33 8.64 5.55 4.63
N MET A 34 8.72 5.41 5.95
CA MET A 34 8.36 6.47 6.90
C MET A 34 9.15 7.75 6.64
N LYS A 35 10.48 7.62 6.50
CA LYS A 35 11.38 8.75 6.26
C LYS A 35 11.14 9.40 4.89
N LEU A 36 10.74 8.64 3.88
CA LEU A 36 10.48 9.13 2.54
C LEU A 36 9.14 9.88 2.44
N THR A 37 8.10 9.32 3.07
CA THR A 37 6.73 9.79 2.86
C THR A 37 6.26 10.80 3.92
N HIS A 38 6.87 10.81 5.09
CA HIS A 38 6.48 11.66 6.23
C HIS A 38 5.00 11.54 6.64
N TRP A 39 4.32 10.42 6.33
CA TRP A 39 2.92 10.21 6.73
C TRP A 39 2.71 10.26 8.25
N ASN A 40 3.73 9.86 9.05
CA ASN A 40 3.69 9.99 10.51
C ASN A 40 3.50 11.44 10.95
N ARG A 41 4.17 12.40 10.32
CA ARG A 41 3.99 13.83 10.60
C ARG A 41 2.57 14.30 10.27
N LEU A 42 2.06 13.92 9.10
CA LEU A 42 0.69 14.23 8.71
C LEU A 42 -0.34 13.57 9.63
N ALA A 43 -0.05 12.34 10.11
CA ALA A 43 -0.90 11.64 11.07
C ALA A 43 -0.99 12.39 12.40
N ASP A 44 0.15 12.88 12.91
CA ASP A 44 0.21 13.67 14.15
C ASP A 44 -0.55 15.00 13.99
N GLU A 45 -0.42 15.66 12.84
CA GLU A 45 -1.07 16.95 12.56
C GLU A 45 -2.58 16.82 12.32
N ASN A 46 -3.07 15.68 11.81
CA ASN A 46 -4.45 15.50 11.35
C ASN A 46 -5.25 14.43 12.11
N GLY A 47 -4.67 13.80 13.11
CA GLY A 47 -5.37 12.86 13.99
C GLY A 47 -5.79 11.54 13.31
N PHE A 48 -4.93 10.94 12.49
CA PHE A 48 -5.13 9.62 11.94
C PHE A 48 -3.99 8.66 12.30
N ILE A 49 -4.18 7.36 12.08
CA ILE A 49 -3.15 6.34 12.31
C ILE A 49 -2.47 6.02 10.99
N VAL A 50 -1.15 5.95 10.99
CA VAL A 50 -0.38 5.38 9.89
C VAL A 50 0.43 4.18 10.36
N VAL A 51 0.47 3.13 9.53
CA VAL A 51 1.32 1.97 9.74
C VAL A 51 2.23 1.73 8.54
N TYR A 52 3.42 1.27 8.82
CA TYR A 52 4.44 0.91 7.82
C TYR A 52 4.78 -0.57 7.98
N PRO A 53 4.00 -1.47 7.36
CA PRO A 53 4.26 -2.90 7.47
C PRO A 53 5.55 -3.27 6.73
N ALA A 54 6.18 -4.36 7.16
CA ALA A 54 7.35 -4.94 6.51
C ALA A 54 6.92 -6.07 5.58
N GLY A 55 7.25 -5.96 4.31
CA GLY A 55 7.12 -7.06 3.35
C GLY A 55 8.00 -8.24 3.75
N THR A 56 7.74 -9.38 3.14
CA THR A 56 8.44 -10.64 3.39
C THR A 56 9.74 -10.77 2.57
N ASP A 57 10.43 -11.87 2.74
CA ASP A 57 11.67 -12.29 2.04
C ASP A 57 12.91 -11.40 2.27
N PHE A 58 14.01 -11.80 1.64
CA PHE A 58 15.23 -11.01 1.56
C PHE A 58 15.80 -11.08 0.13
N PRO A 59 15.98 -9.94 -0.54
CA PRO A 59 15.61 -8.58 -0.13
C PRO A 59 14.10 -8.43 0.04
N ARG A 60 13.66 -7.58 1.00
CA ARG A 60 12.25 -7.39 1.32
C ARG A 60 11.45 -6.99 0.11
N LYS A 61 10.28 -7.60 -0.04
CA LYS A 61 9.35 -7.33 -1.14
C LYS A 61 7.92 -7.65 -0.74
N TRP A 62 7.01 -7.25 -1.59
CA TRP A 62 5.61 -7.67 -1.65
C TRP A 62 5.43 -8.53 -2.90
N GLU A 63 4.61 -9.57 -2.83
CA GLU A 63 4.30 -10.32 -4.03
C GLU A 63 3.22 -9.60 -4.85
N THR A 64 3.62 -9.15 -6.04
CA THR A 64 2.78 -8.33 -6.92
C THR A 64 2.91 -8.74 -8.40
N PHE A 65 3.60 -9.83 -8.65
CA PHE A 65 3.98 -10.23 -10.01
C PHE A 65 3.42 -11.60 -10.38
N ASP A 66 3.08 -12.43 -9.41
CA ASP A 66 2.62 -13.78 -9.62
C ASP A 66 1.39 -14.07 -8.75
N LEU A 67 0.49 -14.89 -9.31
CA LEU A 67 -0.71 -15.36 -8.62
C LEU A 67 -0.39 -16.67 -7.92
N GLY A 68 -0.31 -16.65 -6.62
CA GLY A 68 0.03 -17.85 -5.86
C GLY A 68 0.06 -17.64 -4.35
N PRO A 69 0.54 -18.67 -3.62
CA PRO A 69 0.50 -18.65 -2.15
C PRO A 69 1.21 -17.47 -1.50
N ASP A 70 2.24 -16.93 -2.14
CA ASP A 70 2.99 -15.77 -1.60
C ASP A 70 2.18 -14.49 -1.67
N LEU A 71 1.42 -14.27 -2.76
CA LEU A 71 0.49 -13.15 -2.86
C LEU A 71 -0.63 -13.30 -1.82
N GLU A 72 -1.20 -14.48 -1.68
CA GLU A 72 -2.24 -14.77 -0.69
C GLU A 72 -1.74 -14.56 0.74
N ARG A 73 -0.48 -14.93 1.02
CA ARG A 73 0.17 -14.68 2.32
C ARG A 73 0.27 -13.20 2.63
N ASP A 74 0.71 -12.39 1.68
CA ASP A 74 0.88 -10.95 1.87
C ASP A 74 -0.47 -10.24 2.01
N VAL A 75 -1.49 -10.63 1.24
CA VAL A 75 -2.87 -10.14 1.39
C VAL A 75 -3.43 -10.50 2.77
N ARG A 76 -3.28 -11.76 3.19
CA ARG A 76 -3.72 -12.21 4.51
C ARG A 76 -3.02 -11.45 5.63
N PHE A 77 -1.70 -11.26 5.55
CA PHE A 77 -0.93 -10.48 6.52
C PHE A 77 -1.51 -9.07 6.69
N ILE A 78 -1.80 -8.36 5.60
CA ILE A 78 -2.40 -7.02 5.70
C ILE A 78 -3.83 -7.09 6.27
N SER A 79 -4.62 -8.10 5.92
CA SER A 79 -5.95 -8.29 6.47
C SER A 79 -5.90 -8.50 7.99
N GLU A 80 -5.04 -9.40 8.47
CA GLU A 80 -4.82 -9.66 9.90
C GLU A 80 -4.27 -8.44 10.65
N LEU A 81 -3.38 -7.65 10.01
CA LEU A 81 -2.89 -6.39 10.55
C LEU A 81 -4.04 -5.39 10.76
N ILE A 82 -4.96 -5.27 9.81
CA ILE A 82 -6.13 -4.41 9.95
C ILE A 82 -7.00 -4.90 11.14
N ASP A 83 -7.26 -6.20 11.27
CA ASP A 83 -8.05 -6.77 12.38
C ASP A 83 -7.40 -6.47 13.73
N MET A 84 -6.09 -6.66 13.84
CA MET A 84 -5.33 -6.36 15.05
C MET A 84 -5.42 -4.87 15.42
N LEU A 85 -5.29 -3.99 14.44
CA LEU A 85 -5.36 -2.54 14.67
C LEU A 85 -6.78 -2.10 15.04
N GLN A 86 -7.82 -2.66 14.41
CA GLN A 86 -9.21 -2.38 14.77
C GLN A 86 -9.57 -2.88 16.16
N SER A 87 -8.93 -3.97 16.63
CA SER A 87 -9.12 -4.45 18.00
C SER A 87 -8.45 -3.56 19.07
N ALA A 88 -7.37 -2.88 18.69
CA ALA A 88 -6.59 -2.03 19.60
C ALA A 88 -7.00 -0.55 19.56
N TYR A 89 -7.57 -0.09 18.44
CA TYR A 89 -7.90 1.31 18.20
C TYR A 89 -9.30 1.44 17.58
N ASN A 90 -9.98 2.55 17.87
CA ASN A 90 -11.30 2.84 17.29
C ASN A 90 -11.20 3.30 15.83
N ILE A 91 -10.77 2.40 14.94
CA ILE A 91 -10.62 2.69 13.50
C ILE A 91 -11.98 2.63 12.81
N ASP A 92 -12.26 3.63 11.97
CA ASP A 92 -13.42 3.64 11.09
C ASP A 92 -13.22 2.61 9.94
N PRO A 93 -14.01 1.54 9.86
CA PRO A 93 -13.86 0.53 8.83
C PRO A 93 -14.08 1.08 7.40
N ALA A 94 -14.78 2.21 7.26
CA ALA A 94 -14.99 2.88 5.98
C ALA A 94 -13.84 3.83 5.58
N ARG A 95 -12.85 4.03 6.45
CA ARG A 95 -11.72 4.94 6.24
C ARG A 95 -10.36 4.27 6.41
N ILE A 96 -10.18 3.14 5.73
CA ILE A 96 -8.91 2.41 5.65
C ILE A 96 -8.34 2.60 4.25
N TYR A 97 -7.16 3.19 4.17
CA TYR A 97 -6.50 3.53 2.90
C TYR A 97 -5.16 2.80 2.79
N ALA A 98 -4.78 2.45 1.56
CA ALA A 98 -3.47 1.87 1.29
C ALA A 98 -2.71 2.72 0.28
N ASN A 99 -1.41 2.91 0.51
CA ASN A 99 -0.53 3.53 -0.45
C ASN A 99 0.84 2.86 -0.50
N GLY A 100 1.60 3.14 -1.55
CA GLY A 100 2.93 2.61 -1.63
C GLY A 100 3.74 3.15 -2.81
N LEU A 101 5.05 2.91 -2.72
CA LEU A 101 6.03 3.24 -3.75
C LEU A 101 6.47 1.96 -4.46
N SER A 102 6.57 2.00 -5.80
CA SER A 102 7.13 0.90 -6.60
C SER A 102 6.44 -0.43 -6.29
N ASN A 103 7.13 -1.44 -5.81
CA ASN A 103 6.58 -2.72 -5.37
C ASN A 103 5.48 -2.56 -4.29
N GLY A 104 5.64 -1.60 -3.35
CA GLY A 104 4.56 -1.26 -2.40
C GLY A 104 3.33 -0.62 -3.07
N GLY A 105 3.54 0.13 -4.16
CA GLY A 105 2.45 0.62 -5.00
C GLY A 105 1.73 -0.51 -5.72
N GLY A 106 2.48 -1.51 -6.22
CA GLY A 106 1.91 -2.74 -6.75
C GLY A 106 1.09 -3.50 -5.71
N MET A 107 1.57 -3.56 -4.46
CA MET A 107 0.79 -4.18 -3.38
C MET A 107 -0.48 -3.40 -3.04
N ALA A 108 -0.47 -2.07 -3.09
CA ALA A 108 -1.69 -1.28 -2.92
C ALA A 108 -2.74 -1.63 -4.00
N PHE A 109 -2.30 -1.86 -5.26
CA PHE A 109 -3.18 -2.38 -6.30
C PHE A 109 -3.72 -3.78 -5.96
N VAL A 110 -2.87 -4.71 -5.52
CA VAL A 110 -3.30 -6.04 -5.10
C VAL A 110 -4.35 -5.98 -3.99
N LEU A 111 -4.17 -5.12 -3.01
CA LEU A 111 -5.14 -4.93 -1.92
C LEU A 111 -6.48 -4.36 -2.42
N SER A 112 -6.46 -3.45 -3.40
CA SER A 112 -7.69 -2.92 -4.00
C SER A 112 -8.53 -4.00 -4.70
N CYS A 113 -7.89 -5.10 -5.09
CA CYS A 113 -8.55 -6.25 -5.71
C CYS A 113 -9.03 -7.27 -4.66
N ASN A 114 -8.17 -7.64 -3.72
CA ASN A 114 -8.43 -8.75 -2.80
C ASN A 114 -9.14 -8.32 -1.51
N LEU A 115 -8.98 -7.07 -1.11
CA LEU A 115 -9.58 -6.49 0.10
C LEU A 115 -10.49 -5.31 -0.25
N SER A 116 -11.18 -5.36 -1.39
CA SER A 116 -12.04 -4.28 -1.87
C SER A 116 -13.13 -3.88 -0.86
N GLU A 117 -13.62 -4.81 -0.04
CA GLU A 117 -14.58 -4.51 1.02
C GLU A 117 -13.98 -3.76 2.22
N ARG A 118 -12.66 -3.77 2.36
CA ARG A 118 -11.94 -3.18 3.50
C ARG A 118 -11.18 -1.90 3.14
N ILE A 119 -10.70 -1.79 1.91
CA ILE A 119 -9.86 -0.66 1.45
C ILE A 119 -10.72 0.40 0.78
N ALA A 120 -10.81 1.57 1.38
CA ALA A 120 -11.64 2.67 0.89
C ALA A 120 -11.11 3.29 -0.41
N ALA A 121 -9.79 3.49 -0.51
CA ALA A 121 -9.10 3.94 -1.72
C ALA A 121 -7.61 3.61 -1.66
N VAL A 122 -6.94 3.64 -2.81
CA VAL A 122 -5.50 3.42 -2.92
C VAL A 122 -4.77 4.56 -3.62
N ALA A 123 -3.51 4.81 -3.20
CA ALA A 123 -2.61 5.75 -3.85
C ALA A 123 -1.29 5.05 -4.18
N MET A 124 -0.81 5.19 -5.41
CA MET A 124 0.36 4.48 -5.89
C MET A 124 1.36 5.44 -6.53
N VAL A 125 2.62 5.27 -6.21
CA VAL A 125 3.72 6.01 -6.84
C VAL A 125 4.60 5.02 -7.58
N ALA A 126 4.77 5.20 -8.89
CA ALA A 126 5.52 4.31 -9.77
C ALA A 126 5.20 2.82 -9.52
N PRO A 127 3.93 2.40 -9.55
CA PRO A 127 3.52 1.07 -9.09
C PRO A 127 4.14 -0.03 -9.95
N ALA A 128 4.91 -0.91 -9.32
CA ALA A 128 5.49 -2.08 -9.96
C ALA A 128 4.57 -3.29 -9.74
N GLN A 129 3.75 -3.58 -10.74
CA GLN A 129 2.87 -4.73 -10.79
C GLN A 129 2.75 -5.24 -12.23
N SER A 130 2.67 -6.54 -12.42
CA SER A 130 2.53 -7.17 -13.75
C SER A 130 1.25 -8.00 -13.89
N LEU A 131 0.38 -7.96 -12.88
CA LEU A 131 -0.85 -8.74 -12.92
C LEU A 131 -1.81 -8.15 -13.96
N PRO A 132 -2.45 -9.00 -14.79
CA PRO A 132 -3.36 -8.55 -15.82
C PRO A 132 -4.60 -7.89 -15.19
N SER A 133 -5.13 -6.84 -15.83
CA SER A 133 -6.31 -6.14 -15.29
C SER A 133 -7.52 -7.05 -15.09
N GLY A 134 -7.68 -8.09 -15.90
CA GLY A 134 -8.77 -9.09 -15.78
C GLY A 134 -8.66 -10.03 -14.57
N TRP A 135 -7.51 -10.07 -13.89
CA TRP A 135 -7.34 -10.87 -12.68
C TRP A 135 -8.17 -10.37 -11.49
N CYS A 136 -8.36 -9.09 -11.39
CA CYS A 136 -8.98 -8.45 -10.24
C CYS A 136 -10.49 -8.74 -10.21
N ALA A 137 -10.93 -9.58 -9.29
CA ALA A 137 -12.33 -9.98 -9.07
C ALA A 137 -12.92 -9.27 -7.85
N ASN A 138 -12.72 -7.96 -7.77
CA ASN A 138 -13.20 -7.15 -6.65
C ASN A 138 -14.74 -7.04 -6.66
N THR A 139 -15.34 -7.04 -5.48
CA THR A 139 -16.80 -6.97 -5.26
C THR A 139 -17.34 -5.55 -5.44
N ARG A 140 -16.48 -4.54 -5.24
CA ARG A 140 -16.79 -3.14 -5.52
C ARG A 140 -15.59 -2.43 -6.14
N PRO A 141 -15.80 -1.39 -6.97
CA PRO A 141 -14.72 -0.54 -7.45
C PRO A 141 -14.03 0.17 -6.28
N VAL A 142 -12.70 0.10 -6.22
CA VAL A 142 -11.89 0.85 -5.25
C VAL A 142 -11.29 2.07 -5.97
N PRO A 143 -11.59 3.28 -5.55
CA PRO A 143 -10.98 4.49 -6.10
C PRO A 143 -9.47 4.43 -6.03
N MET A 144 -8.78 4.86 -7.09
CA MET A 144 -7.33 4.92 -7.11
C MET A 144 -6.81 6.24 -7.64
N ILE A 145 -5.63 6.62 -7.14
CA ILE A 145 -4.78 7.64 -7.75
C ILE A 145 -3.41 7.03 -8.00
N THR A 146 -2.84 7.27 -9.16
CA THR A 146 -1.49 6.80 -9.49
C THR A 146 -0.63 7.95 -10.02
N PHE A 147 0.64 7.94 -9.63
CA PHE A 147 1.65 8.90 -10.06
C PHE A 147 2.76 8.11 -10.74
N GLN A 148 2.99 8.37 -12.02
CA GLN A 148 4.00 7.69 -12.82
C GLN A 148 4.81 8.71 -13.61
N GLY A 149 6.14 8.63 -13.51
CA GLY A 149 7.03 9.42 -14.35
C GLY A 149 7.05 8.87 -15.78
N ASP A 150 6.94 9.74 -16.78
CA ASP A 150 7.02 9.39 -18.20
C ASP A 150 8.44 8.99 -18.64
N ALA A 151 9.45 9.37 -17.86
CA ALA A 151 10.85 9.00 -18.04
C ALA A 151 11.36 8.01 -16.98
N ASP A 152 10.47 7.26 -16.30
CA ASP A 152 10.86 6.26 -15.31
C ASP A 152 11.70 5.15 -15.97
N PRO A 153 12.98 4.97 -15.58
CA PRO A 153 13.86 3.99 -16.25
C PRO A 153 13.65 2.55 -15.77
N ILE A 154 12.81 2.33 -14.77
CA ILE A 154 12.58 1.02 -14.13
C ILE A 154 11.19 0.50 -14.49
N VAL A 155 10.15 1.26 -14.16
CA VAL A 155 8.76 0.95 -14.50
C VAL A 155 8.36 1.84 -15.66
N LEU A 156 8.59 1.35 -16.87
CA LEU A 156 8.43 2.14 -18.09
C LEU A 156 6.98 2.60 -18.28
N TYR A 157 6.80 3.89 -18.58
CA TYR A 157 5.48 4.49 -18.78
C TYR A 157 4.71 3.83 -19.94
N ASP A 158 5.41 3.56 -21.05
CA ASP A 158 4.84 2.89 -22.24
C ASP A 158 4.76 1.36 -22.10
N GLY A 159 5.08 0.84 -20.92
CA GLY A 159 5.13 -0.59 -20.65
C GLY A 159 6.39 -1.26 -21.21
N GLY A 160 6.42 -2.58 -21.10
CA GLY A 160 7.56 -3.38 -21.55
C GLY A 160 8.35 -4.02 -20.40
N SER A 161 9.52 -4.54 -20.72
CA SER A 161 10.37 -5.19 -19.73
C SER A 161 10.92 -4.19 -18.71
N MET A 162 10.86 -4.55 -17.43
CA MET A 162 11.45 -3.75 -16.36
C MET A 162 12.90 -3.37 -16.69
N GLY A 163 13.21 -2.08 -16.59
CA GLY A 163 14.56 -1.57 -16.80
C GLY A 163 15.52 -1.94 -15.66
N GLY A 164 16.83 -1.75 -15.94
CA GLY A 164 17.90 -1.94 -14.97
C GLY A 164 18.37 -3.37 -14.78
N PRO A 165 19.45 -3.56 -13.98
CA PRO A 165 20.13 -4.85 -13.81
C PRO A 165 19.36 -5.85 -12.93
N PHE A 166 18.23 -5.46 -12.36
CA PHE A 166 17.49 -6.23 -11.35
C PHE A 166 16.20 -6.87 -11.88
N ASN A 167 16.16 -7.27 -13.16
CA ASN A 167 15.03 -8.01 -13.72
C ASN A 167 15.32 -9.51 -13.97
N PRO A 168 15.66 -10.30 -12.94
CA PRO A 168 15.95 -11.73 -13.13
C PRO A 168 14.72 -12.51 -13.58
N ALA A 169 13.53 -12.05 -13.26
CA ALA A 169 12.25 -12.70 -13.61
C ALA A 169 11.70 -12.25 -14.98
N ARG A 170 12.41 -11.40 -15.72
CA ARG A 170 11.92 -10.82 -16.99
C ARG A 170 10.52 -10.22 -16.88
N LEU A 171 10.28 -9.48 -15.79
CA LEU A 171 9.00 -8.83 -15.55
C LEU A 171 8.66 -7.86 -16.68
N VAL A 172 7.44 -7.95 -17.17
CA VAL A 172 6.89 -7.06 -18.18
C VAL A 172 5.74 -6.30 -17.56
N PHE A 173 5.79 -4.97 -17.65
CA PHE A 173 4.73 -4.11 -17.15
C PHE A 173 3.78 -3.69 -18.26
N PRO A 174 2.48 -3.54 -17.97
CA PRO A 174 1.55 -2.94 -18.91
C PRO A 174 1.85 -1.45 -19.10
N ALA A 175 1.51 -0.90 -20.27
CA ALA A 175 1.53 0.55 -20.48
C ALA A 175 0.57 1.24 -19.49
N VAL A 176 1.04 2.30 -18.82
CA VAL A 176 0.32 2.98 -17.73
C VAL A 176 -1.06 3.44 -18.19
N GLN A 177 -1.15 4.12 -19.33
CA GLN A 177 -2.44 4.61 -19.85
C GLN A 177 -3.44 3.50 -20.09
N GLY A 178 -3.01 2.40 -20.72
CA GLY A 178 -3.88 1.25 -21.02
C GLY A 178 -4.37 0.55 -19.74
N TRP A 179 -3.49 0.38 -18.78
CA TRP A 179 -3.81 -0.22 -17.48
C TRP A 179 -4.79 0.65 -16.66
N VAL A 180 -4.55 1.96 -16.59
CA VAL A 180 -5.45 2.90 -15.89
C VAL A 180 -6.80 2.98 -16.58
N ALA A 181 -6.85 3.02 -17.91
CA ALA A 181 -8.10 3.02 -18.67
C ALA A 181 -8.90 1.72 -18.43
N ALA A 182 -8.24 0.56 -18.42
CA ALA A 182 -8.88 -0.71 -18.11
C ALA A 182 -9.41 -0.77 -16.67
N TRP A 183 -8.73 -0.13 -15.73
CA TRP A 183 -9.23 0.00 -14.36
C TRP A 183 -10.48 0.89 -14.29
N ALA A 184 -10.48 2.02 -14.95
CA ALA A 184 -11.58 2.99 -14.91
C ALA A 184 -12.88 2.49 -15.58
N GLN A 185 -12.83 1.40 -16.34
CA GLN A 185 -13.99 0.78 -17.02
C GLN A 185 -14.69 -0.31 -16.19
N ARG A 186 -14.30 -0.53 -14.94
CA ARG A 186 -14.83 -1.57 -14.05
C ARG A 186 -16.04 -1.14 -13.26
#